data_00096b0e47efcfe109e6f14f7e3173a2
#
_entry.id   00096b0e47efcfe109e6f14f7e3173a2
#
_cell.length_a   1.000
_cell.length_b   1.000
_cell.length_c   1.000
_cell.angle_alpha   90.00
_cell.angle_beta   90.00
_cell.angle_gamma   90.00
#
_symmetry.space_group_name_H-M   'P 1'
#
loop_
_entity.id
_entity.type
_entity.pdbx_description
1 polymer ?
#
loop_
_entity_poly.entity_id
_entity_poly.type
_entity_poly.pdbx_seq_one_letter_code
_entity_poly.pdbx_strand_id
1 'polypeptide(L)'
;MPYLIANNQRITIDLPISHEIGSGGMGIVYRLGNLLGTGNLVAKIFKNPTDPKNPSVAKLQAMMARPPEHIYQVINGVGYTQFAWVRHLIVGEHDELIGYAMPELDFDRSLSLNPFMYPREAAKLTAYQQSLNYRVQLCANISALMADLHGHGHAFIDFKEANMRLMPEPSTGMDDDYKGFIVGFIDCDSYRITASDGSVYPSPVISPEMTSPEYHDHKDIGLLDEKHDRFVLAIE
;
A
#
# COMPACT_ATOMS: atom_id res chain seq x y z
N MET A 1 -13.90 6.72 -22.51
CA MET A 1 -13.24 7.51 -21.44
C MET A 1 -13.39 6.79 -20.11
N PRO A 2 -12.39 6.81 -19.21
CA PRO A 2 -12.51 6.27 -17.87
C PRO A 2 -13.33 7.20 -16.95
N TYR A 3 -14.02 6.58 -15.98
CA TYR A 3 -14.83 7.29 -14.98
C TYR A 3 -14.45 6.81 -13.57
N LEU A 4 -14.21 7.76 -12.67
CA LEU A 4 -14.08 7.54 -11.24
C LEU A 4 -15.50 7.54 -10.63
N ILE A 5 -15.79 6.54 -9.80
CA ILE A 5 -17.09 6.44 -9.10
C ILE A 5 -16.92 7.00 -7.69
N ALA A 6 -17.50 8.17 -7.42
CA ALA A 6 -17.53 8.79 -6.12
C ALA A 6 -18.94 9.24 -5.75
N ASN A 7 -19.42 8.92 -4.55
CA ASN A 7 -20.76 9.26 -4.06
C ASN A 7 -21.88 8.89 -5.03
N ASN A 8 -21.78 7.72 -5.67
CA ASN A 8 -22.69 7.24 -6.71
C ASN A 8 -22.75 8.13 -7.98
N GLN A 9 -21.76 8.98 -8.19
CA GLN A 9 -21.61 9.80 -9.38
C GLN A 9 -20.42 9.34 -10.22
N ARG A 10 -20.55 9.47 -11.53
CA ARG A 10 -19.45 9.27 -12.48
C ARG A 10 -18.74 10.58 -12.74
N ILE A 11 -17.47 10.61 -12.46
CA ILE A 11 -16.58 11.74 -12.69
C ILE A 11 -15.63 11.33 -13.80
N THR A 12 -15.67 12.01 -14.93
CA THR A 12 -14.71 11.77 -16.02
C THR A 12 -13.30 12.08 -15.55
N ILE A 13 -12.36 11.16 -15.79
CA ILE A 13 -10.95 11.37 -15.50
C ILE A 13 -10.14 11.29 -16.79
N ASP A 14 -9.11 12.12 -16.84
CA ASP A 14 -8.11 12.10 -17.92
C ASP A 14 -6.83 11.44 -17.39
N LEU A 15 -6.26 10.53 -18.19
CA LEU A 15 -5.08 9.73 -17.81
C LEU A 15 -3.98 9.88 -18.87
N PRO A 16 -3.46 11.11 -19.07
CA PRO A 16 -2.40 11.33 -20.04
C PRO A 16 -1.10 10.67 -19.58
N ILE A 17 -0.26 10.26 -20.53
CA ILE A 17 1.05 9.64 -20.26
C ILE A 17 1.92 10.54 -19.36
N SER A 18 1.78 11.86 -19.46
CA SER A 18 2.50 12.82 -18.60
C SER A 18 2.14 12.72 -17.11
N HIS A 19 1.02 12.08 -16.77
CA HIS A 19 0.60 11.84 -15.39
C HIS A 19 0.94 10.42 -14.89
N GLU A 20 1.59 9.60 -15.71
CA GLU A 20 2.10 8.30 -15.27
C GLU A 20 3.24 8.50 -14.25
N ILE A 21 3.10 7.87 -13.08
CA ILE A 21 4.09 7.92 -12.00
C ILE A 21 4.69 6.56 -11.68
N GLY A 22 4.17 5.50 -12.26
CA GLY A 22 4.70 4.16 -12.07
C GLY A 22 3.97 3.10 -12.86
N SER A 23 4.68 2.02 -13.18
CA SER A 23 4.13 0.86 -13.88
C SER A 23 4.65 -0.42 -13.23
N GLY A 24 3.74 -1.28 -12.81
CA GLY A 24 4.02 -2.61 -12.25
C GLY A 24 3.49 -3.75 -13.13
N GLY A 25 3.56 -4.97 -12.62
CA GLY A 25 3.08 -6.16 -13.33
C GLY A 25 1.60 -6.09 -13.69
N MET A 26 0.76 -5.65 -12.74
CA MET A 26 -0.70 -5.67 -12.86
C MET A 26 -1.30 -4.36 -13.39
N GLY A 27 -0.61 -3.23 -13.28
CA GLY A 27 -1.22 -1.94 -13.62
C GLY A 27 -0.22 -0.81 -13.84
N ILE A 28 -0.78 0.32 -14.28
CA ILE A 28 -0.09 1.59 -14.44
C ILE A 28 -0.72 2.58 -13.47
N VAL A 29 0.08 3.38 -12.79
CA VAL A 29 -0.38 4.36 -11.81
C VAL A 29 -0.27 5.77 -12.38
N TYR A 30 -1.39 6.50 -12.34
CA TYR A 30 -1.52 7.86 -12.84
C TYR A 30 -1.87 8.82 -11.70
N ARG A 31 -1.28 10.02 -11.72
CA ARG A 31 -1.64 11.09 -10.79
C ARG A 31 -2.97 11.73 -11.19
N LEU A 32 -3.91 11.80 -10.24
CA LEU A 32 -5.20 12.49 -10.39
C LEU A 32 -5.22 13.85 -9.69
N GLY A 33 -4.26 14.10 -8.79
CA GLY A 33 -4.24 15.28 -7.93
C GLY A 33 -5.42 15.33 -6.96
N ASN A 34 -5.78 16.54 -6.52
CA ASN A 34 -6.87 16.76 -5.55
C ASN A 34 -8.24 16.89 -6.24
N LEU A 35 -8.59 15.88 -7.05
CA LEU A 35 -9.81 15.87 -7.87
C LEU A 35 -11.11 16.03 -7.06
N LEU A 36 -11.14 15.48 -5.84
CA LEU A 36 -12.34 15.47 -4.98
C LEU A 36 -12.28 16.45 -3.80
N GLY A 37 -11.23 17.25 -3.68
CA GLY A 37 -11.03 18.15 -2.54
C GLY A 37 -10.66 17.46 -1.22
N THR A 38 -10.39 16.14 -1.24
CA THR A 38 -10.12 15.33 -0.04
C THR A 38 -8.66 14.89 0.09
N GLY A 39 -7.75 15.51 -0.66
CA GLY A 39 -6.34 15.16 -0.78
C GLY A 39 -6.00 14.62 -2.16
N ASN A 40 -4.70 14.46 -2.41
CA ASN A 40 -4.24 13.95 -3.68
C ASN A 40 -4.55 12.46 -3.84
N LEU A 41 -5.03 12.10 -5.02
CA LEU A 41 -5.32 10.74 -5.42
C LEU A 41 -4.43 10.32 -6.58
N VAL A 42 -4.23 9.01 -6.66
CA VAL A 42 -3.67 8.33 -7.83
C VAL A 42 -4.63 7.24 -8.31
N ALA A 43 -4.61 6.96 -9.61
CA ALA A 43 -5.37 5.89 -10.24
C ALA A 43 -4.44 4.73 -10.58
N LYS A 44 -4.72 3.52 -10.12
CA LYS A 44 -4.10 2.29 -10.64
C LYS A 44 -5.02 1.70 -11.69
N ILE A 45 -4.59 1.71 -12.94
CA ILE A 45 -5.33 1.19 -14.11
C ILE A 45 -4.75 -0.17 -14.48
N PHE A 46 -5.58 -1.19 -14.57
CA PHE A 46 -5.15 -2.55 -14.91
C PHE A 46 -4.67 -2.63 -16.37
N LYS A 47 -3.50 -3.25 -16.59
CA LYS A 47 -2.97 -3.50 -17.94
C LYS A 47 -3.85 -4.44 -18.75
N ASN A 48 -4.44 -5.41 -18.07
CA ASN A 48 -5.43 -6.33 -18.61
C ASN A 48 -6.61 -6.41 -17.64
N PRO A 49 -7.71 -5.68 -17.88
CA PRO A 49 -8.85 -5.66 -16.96
C PRO A 49 -9.49 -7.03 -16.69
N THR A 50 -9.32 -7.99 -17.62
CA THR A 50 -9.88 -9.34 -17.51
C THR A 50 -8.93 -10.35 -16.81
N ASP A 51 -7.75 -9.92 -16.36
CA ASP A 51 -6.82 -10.80 -15.67
C ASP A 51 -7.43 -11.26 -14.34
N PRO A 52 -7.54 -12.58 -14.08
CA PRO A 52 -8.11 -13.10 -12.83
C PRO A 52 -7.30 -12.75 -11.59
N LYS A 53 -6.08 -12.26 -11.73
CA LYS A 53 -5.25 -11.74 -10.63
C LYS A 53 -5.67 -10.35 -10.18
N ASN A 54 -6.41 -9.60 -11.01
CA ASN A 54 -6.93 -8.31 -10.59
C ASN A 54 -7.95 -8.49 -9.45
N PRO A 55 -8.02 -7.53 -8.51
CA PRO A 55 -9.04 -7.57 -7.48
C PRO A 55 -10.43 -7.48 -8.10
N SER A 56 -11.35 -8.32 -7.63
CA SER A 56 -12.76 -8.24 -8.04
C SER A 56 -13.42 -6.96 -7.51
N VAL A 57 -14.52 -6.55 -8.15
CA VAL A 57 -15.36 -5.44 -7.64
C VAL A 57 -15.74 -5.69 -6.18
N ALA A 58 -16.14 -6.91 -5.83
CA ALA A 58 -16.53 -7.27 -4.47
C ALA A 58 -15.38 -7.11 -3.47
N LYS A 59 -14.14 -7.51 -3.83
CA LYS A 59 -12.96 -7.28 -2.99
C LYS A 59 -12.71 -5.80 -2.77
N LEU A 60 -12.72 -4.99 -3.82
CA LEU A 60 -12.50 -3.54 -3.72
C LEU A 60 -13.60 -2.85 -2.89
N GLN A 61 -14.85 -3.28 -3.04
CA GLN A 61 -15.96 -2.78 -2.22
C GLN A 61 -15.80 -3.17 -0.74
N ALA A 62 -15.35 -4.40 -0.45
CA ALA A 62 -15.05 -4.84 0.91
C ALA A 62 -13.92 -3.99 1.54
N MET A 63 -12.87 -3.67 0.77
CA MET A 63 -11.81 -2.76 1.19
C MET A 63 -12.35 -1.38 1.52
N MET A 64 -13.17 -0.80 0.63
CA MET A 64 -13.77 0.54 0.84
C MET A 64 -14.70 0.58 2.05
N ALA A 65 -15.41 -0.51 2.34
CA ALA A 65 -16.34 -0.61 3.47
C ALA A 65 -15.62 -0.81 4.83
N ARG A 66 -14.41 -1.35 4.83
CA ARG A 66 -13.67 -1.70 6.05
C ARG A 66 -12.20 -1.30 5.95
N PRO A 67 -11.91 0.01 5.85
CA PRO A 67 -10.52 0.49 5.77
C PRO A 67 -9.82 0.36 7.12
N PRO A 68 -8.47 0.26 7.16
CA PRO A 68 -7.67 0.47 8.35
C PRO A 68 -7.95 1.85 8.96
N GLU A 69 -7.69 2.01 10.26
CA GLU A 69 -7.92 3.27 10.97
C GLU A 69 -6.93 4.35 10.52
N HIS A 70 -5.65 3.99 10.37
CA HIS A 70 -4.55 4.91 10.12
C HIS A 70 -4.20 5.07 8.63
N ILE A 71 -5.19 5.32 7.76
CA ILE A 71 -4.90 5.59 6.33
C ILE A 71 -4.03 6.83 6.17
N TYR A 72 -4.25 7.86 7.01
CA TYR A 72 -3.48 9.09 7.04
C TYR A 72 -2.99 9.40 8.44
N GLN A 73 -1.78 9.94 8.51
CA GLN A 73 -1.28 10.61 9.69
C GLN A 73 -1.03 12.07 9.35
N VAL A 74 -1.43 12.99 10.23
CA VAL A 74 -1.17 14.42 10.08
C VAL A 74 -0.16 14.85 11.13
N ILE A 75 1.00 15.36 10.67
CA ILE A 75 2.07 15.87 11.54
C ILE A 75 2.40 17.30 11.11
N ASN A 76 2.28 18.25 12.03
CA ASN A 76 2.54 19.66 11.77
C ASN A 76 1.77 20.22 10.55
N GLY A 77 0.52 19.78 10.36
CA GLY A 77 -0.34 20.19 9.25
C GLY A 77 -0.02 19.53 7.90
N VAL A 78 0.96 18.63 7.85
CA VAL A 78 1.28 17.83 6.65
C VAL A 78 0.65 16.45 6.77
N GLY A 79 -0.11 16.05 5.75
CA GLY A 79 -0.73 14.72 5.67
C GLY A 79 0.23 13.69 5.05
N TYR A 80 0.31 12.52 5.67
CA TYR A 80 1.11 11.38 5.22
C TYR A 80 0.20 10.18 5.00
N THR A 81 0.25 9.62 3.80
CA THR A 81 -0.47 8.38 3.48
C THR A 81 0.26 7.20 4.09
N GLN A 82 -0.39 6.47 5.01
CA GLN A 82 0.16 5.25 5.61
C GLN A 82 -0.33 3.98 4.92
N PHE A 83 -1.51 4.01 4.31
CA PHE A 83 -1.99 2.96 3.43
C PHE A 83 -2.46 3.55 2.10
N ALA A 84 -1.91 3.11 0.99
CA ALA A 84 -2.43 3.41 -0.34
C ALA A 84 -3.74 2.62 -0.58
N TRP A 85 -4.74 2.85 0.27
CA TRP A 85 -5.96 2.07 0.38
C TRP A 85 -6.99 2.46 -0.67
N VAL A 86 -7.72 1.49 -1.19
CA VAL A 86 -8.77 1.72 -2.19
C VAL A 86 -9.84 2.69 -1.68
N ARG A 87 -10.11 3.75 -2.44
CA ARG A 87 -11.11 4.77 -2.11
C ARG A 87 -12.27 4.82 -3.11
N HIS A 88 -12.00 4.63 -4.39
CA HIS A 88 -12.98 4.75 -5.44
C HIS A 88 -12.71 3.73 -6.54
N LEU A 89 -13.76 3.19 -7.15
CA LEU A 89 -13.65 2.35 -8.33
C LEU A 89 -13.44 3.22 -9.56
N ILE A 90 -12.74 2.69 -10.56
CA ILE A 90 -12.61 3.29 -11.88
C ILE A 90 -13.17 2.31 -12.89
N VAL A 91 -14.12 2.79 -13.69
CA VAL A 91 -14.81 1.99 -14.69
C VAL A 91 -14.61 2.58 -16.09
N GLY A 92 -14.71 1.74 -17.09
CA GLY A 92 -14.73 2.13 -18.50
C GLY A 92 -16.10 2.62 -18.97
N GLU A 93 -16.27 2.74 -20.29
CA GLU A 93 -17.48 3.25 -20.91
C GLU A 93 -18.69 2.32 -20.73
N HIS A 94 -18.43 1.02 -20.61
CA HIS A 94 -19.46 -0.02 -20.50
C HIS A 94 -19.61 -0.57 -19.06
N ASP A 95 -19.23 0.23 -18.06
CA ASP A 95 -19.26 -0.10 -16.63
C ASP A 95 -18.31 -1.26 -16.23
N GLU A 96 -17.42 -1.68 -17.10
CA GLU A 96 -16.37 -2.65 -16.77
C GLU A 96 -15.36 -2.04 -15.78
N LEU A 97 -14.97 -2.80 -14.75
CA LEU A 97 -13.92 -2.38 -13.83
C LEU A 97 -12.58 -2.35 -14.56
N ILE A 98 -11.94 -1.19 -14.62
CA ILE A 98 -10.63 -1.02 -15.25
C ILE A 98 -9.53 -0.62 -14.26
N GLY A 99 -9.91 -0.29 -13.02
CA GLY A 99 -8.95 0.14 -12.00
C GLY A 99 -9.62 0.70 -10.76
N TYR A 100 -8.83 1.39 -9.96
CA TYR A 100 -9.31 2.06 -8.75
C TYR A 100 -8.45 3.27 -8.41
N ALA A 101 -8.98 4.18 -7.60
CA ALA A 101 -8.25 5.32 -7.06
C ALA A 101 -7.95 5.10 -5.57
N MET A 102 -6.79 5.61 -5.15
CA MET A 102 -6.25 5.52 -3.80
C MET A 102 -5.52 6.82 -3.43
N PRO A 103 -5.23 7.07 -2.14
CA PRO A 103 -4.42 8.20 -1.73
C PRO A 103 -3.03 8.16 -2.35
N GLU A 104 -2.55 9.31 -2.80
CA GLU A 104 -1.16 9.46 -3.26
C GLU A 104 -0.20 9.32 -2.08
N LEU A 105 0.81 8.49 -2.25
CA LEU A 105 1.98 8.45 -1.39
C LEU A 105 3.11 9.19 -2.08
N ASP A 106 3.78 10.09 -1.37
CA ASP A 106 4.84 10.93 -1.93
C ASP A 106 6.11 10.11 -2.19
N PHE A 107 6.20 9.54 -3.39
CA PHE A 107 7.36 8.75 -3.82
C PHE A 107 8.63 9.61 -3.97
N ASP A 108 8.48 10.88 -4.35
CA ASP A 108 9.62 11.76 -4.64
C ASP A 108 10.39 12.10 -3.35
N ARG A 109 9.68 12.20 -2.22
CA ARG A 109 10.29 12.48 -0.90
C ARG A 109 10.43 11.24 -0.01
N SER A 110 10.01 10.05 -0.48
CA SER A 110 10.10 8.83 0.31
C SER A 110 11.32 7.99 -0.05
N LEU A 111 11.81 7.22 0.92
CA LEU A 111 12.86 6.23 0.73
C LEU A 111 12.25 4.84 0.60
N SER A 112 12.88 3.97 -0.18
CA SER A 112 12.56 2.53 -0.14
C SER A 112 13.17 1.91 1.12
N LEU A 113 12.67 0.73 1.50
CA LEU A 113 13.23 -0.02 2.62
C LEU A 113 14.54 -0.74 2.27
N ASN A 114 14.86 -0.91 0.97
CA ASN A 114 16.03 -1.63 0.48
C ASN A 114 17.35 -1.30 1.18
N PRO A 115 17.71 -0.02 1.45
CA PRO A 115 18.97 0.30 2.11
C PRO A 115 19.09 -0.29 3.52
N PHE A 116 17.97 -0.60 4.19
CA PHE A 116 17.95 -1.21 5.51
C PHE A 116 18.10 -2.73 5.43
N MET A 117 17.64 -3.35 4.35
CA MET A 117 17.62 -4.79 4.14
C MET A 117 18.92 -5.29 3.49
N TYR A 118 19.49 -4.53 2.55
CA TYR A 118 20.61 -4.97 1.74
C TYR A 118 21.91 -4.24 2.11
N PRO A 119 22.94 -4.94 2.65
CA PRO A 119 24.21 -4.31 3.06
C PRO A 119 24.90 -3.50 1.97
N ARG A 120 24.73 -3.88 0.70
CA ARG A 120 25.29 -3.15 -0.46
C ARG A 120 24.69 -1.76 -0.65
N GLU A 121 23.49 -1.55 -0.15
CA GLU A 121 22.77 -0.29 -0.23
C GLU A 121 22.84 0.54 1.04
N ALA A 122 23.37 -0.03 2.13
CA ALA A 122 23.47 0.64 3.43
C ALA A 122 24.30 1.93 3.40
N ALA A 123 25.22 2.07 2.44
CA ALA A 123 25.98 3.31 2.23
C ALA A 123 25.12 4.52 1.83
N LYS A 124 23.87 4.30 1.41
CA LYS A 124 22.86 5.34 1.11
C LYS A 124 22.22 5.92 2.37
N LEU A 125 22.40 5.28 3.52
CA LEU A 125 21.84 5.69 4.81
C LEU A 125 22.80 6.62 5.55
N THR A 126 22.25 7.61 6.25
CA THR A 126 23.00 8.42 7.21
C THR A 126 23.46 7.58 8.40
N ALA A 127 24.43 8.06 9.18
CA ALA A 127 24.89 7.39 10.40
C ALA A 127 23.73 7.16 11.39
N TYR A 128 22.80 8.12 11.51
CA TYR A 128 21.63 7.98 12.37
C TYR A 128 20.69 6.88 11.87
N GLN A 129 20.38 6.82 10.57
CA GLN A 129 19.55 5.79 9.97
C GLN A 129 20.16 4.37 10.12
N GLN A 130 21.49 4.28 10.21
CA GLN A 130 22.17 3.01 10.49
C GLN A 130 22.15 2.63 11.98
N SER A 131 21.74 3.54 12.86
CA SER A 131 21.72 3.30 14.30
C SER A 131 20.68 2.24 14.68
N LEU A 132 20.96 1.52 15.79
CA LEU A 132 20.02 0.55 16.35
C LEU A 132 18.69 1.23 16.74
N ASN A 133 18.75 2.45 17.30
CA ASN A 133 17.56 3.19 17.70
C ASN A 133 16.62 3.45 16.52
N TYR A 134 17.15 3.89 15.36
CA TYR A 134 16.37 4.12 14.17
C TYR A 134 15.71 2.82 13.67
N ARG A 135 16.46 1.72 13.65
CA ARG A 135 15.96 0.40 13.24
C ARG A 135 14.85 -0.11 14.16
N VAL A 136 14.99 0.06 15.46
CA VAL A 136 13.96 -0.31 16.44
C VAL A 136 12.68 0.52 16.23
N GLN A 137 12.81 1.83 15.98
CA GLN A 137 11.67 2.68 15.64
C GLN A 137 11.00 2.24 14.33
N LEU A 138 11.79 1.86 13.32
CA LEU A 138 11.28 1.35 12.06
C LEU A 138 10.43 0.10 12.27
N CYS A 139 10.96 -0.90 12.97
CA CYS A 139 10.23 -2.13 13.30
C CYS A 139 8.96 -1.83 14.10
N ALA A 140 9.02 -0.92 15.07
CA ALA A 140 7.85 -0.53 15.86
C ALA A 140 6.75 0.12 15.01
N ASN A 141 7.12 1.02 14.08
CA ASN A 141 6.15 1.68 13.20
C ASN A 141 5.53 0.69 12.19
N ILE A 142 6.33 -0.20 11.61
CA ILE A 142 5.81 -1.27 10.74
C ILE A 142 4.85 -2.17 11.52
N SER A 143 5.24 -2.60 12.73
CA SER A 143 4.41 -3.46 13.59
C SER A 143 3.11 -2.79 13.99
N ALA A 144 3.10 -1.49 14.24
CA ALA A 144 1.88 -0.73 14.57
C ALA A 144 0.90 -0.70 13.39
N LEU A 145 1.37 -0.47 12.17
CA LEU A 145 0.52 -0.50 10.97
C LEU A 145 0.01 -1.92 10.69
N MET A 146 0.85 -2.94 10.88
CA MET A 146 0.41 -4.34 10.76
C MET A 146 -0.67 -4.67 11.79
N ALA A 147 -0.53 -4.21 13.03
CA ALA A 147 -1.54 -4.40 14.07
C ALA A 147 -2.88 -3.73 13.73
N ASP A 148 -2.85 -2.52 13.14
CA ASP A 148 -4.06 -1.86 12.63
C ASP A 148 -4.71 -2.69 11.51
N LEU A 149 -3.93 -3.14 10.52
CA LEU A 149 -4.41 -3.97 9.43
C LEU A 149 -5.06 -5.27 9.94
N HIS A 150 -4.38 -5.98 10.85
CA HIS A 150 -4.88 -7.21 11.47
C HIS A 150 -6.11 -6.97 12.35
N GLY A 151 -6.16 -5.85 13.08
CA GLY A 151 -7.32 -5.44 13.87
C GLY A 151 -8.59 -5.28 13.03
N HIS A 152 -8.44 -4.97 11.75
CA HIS A 152 -9.53 -4.93 10.77
C HIS A 152 -9.74 -6.27 10.04
N GLY A 153 -9.05 -7.34 10.45
CA GLY A 153 -9.19 -8.70 9.90
C GLY A 153 -8.56 -8.87 8.52
N HIS A 154 -7.74 -7.93 8.09
CA HIS A 154 -6.98 -8.02 6.84
C HIS A 154 -5.58 -8.57 7.10
N ALA A 155 -4.89 -9.05 6.04
CA ALA A 155 -3.49 -9.45 6.12
C ALA A 155 -2.73 -9.00 4.88
N PHE A 156 -1.45 -8.65 5.07
CA PHE A 156 -0.59 -8.10 4.04
C PHE A 156 -0.21 -9.16 2.98
N ILE A 157 0.19 -10.34 3.44
CA ILE A 157 0.59 -11.54 2.70
C ILE A 157 1.86 -11.35 1.84
N ASP A 158 1.83 -10.45 0.84
CA ASP A 158 2.99 -10.17 -0.02
C ASP A 158 3.91 -9.13 0.67
N PHE A 159 4.29 -9.42 1.92
CA PHE A 159 5.14 -8.57 2.73
C PHE A 159 6.56 -8.58 2.14
N LYS A 160 6.97 -7.44 1.65
CA LYS A 160 8.32 -7.21 1.10
C LYS A 160 8.65 -5.73 1.12
N GLU A 161 9.95 -5.44 1.15
CA GLU A 161 10.50 -4.10 1.19
C GLU A 161 10.03 -3.18 0.06
N ALA A 162 9.74 -3.76 -1.12
CA ALA A 162 9.24 -3.01 -2.29
C ALA A 162 7.84 -2.43 -2.07
N ASN A 163 7.04 -3.04 -1.16
CA ASN A 163 5.68 -2.62 -0.83
C ASN A 163 5.62 -1.63 0.34
N MET A 164 6.77 -1.14 0.80
CA MET A 164 6.90 -0.19 1.90
C MET A 164 7.70 1.04 1.51
N ARG A 165 7.30 2.20 2.03
CA ARG A 165 7.98 3.48 1.82
C ARG A 165 8.17 4.20 3.15
N LEU A 166 9.32 4.86 3.29
CA LEU A 166 9.66 5.67 4.46
C LEU A 166 9.59 7.14 4.07
N MET A 167 8.65 7.86 4.60
CA MET A 167 8.48 9.29 4.38
C MET A 167 9.13 10.05 5.54
N PRO A 168 10.06 11.01 5.29
CA PRO A 168 10.65 11.78 6.36
C PRO A 168 9.59 12.65 7.05
N GLU A 169 9.65 12.73 8.38
CA GLU A 169 8.85 13.67 9.14
C GLU A 169 9.18 15.12 8.74
N PRO A 170 8.20 16.03 8.83
CA PRO A 170 8.47 17.45 8.59
C PRO A 170 9.46 17.97 9.63
N SER A 171 10.35 18.83 9.20
CA SER A 171 11.37 19.43 10.04
C SER A 171 10.76 20.10 11.28
N THR A 172 11.18 19.67 12.46
CA THR A 172 10.87 20.33 13.74
C THR A 172 11.97 21.31 14.18
N GLY A 173 12.85 21.72 13.24
CA GLY A 173 14.03 22.51 13.54
C GLY A 173 15.26 21.71 13.97
N MET A 174 15.16 20.38 13.98
CA MET A 174 16.31 19.48 14.12
C MET A 174 17.05 19.32 12.79
N ASP A 175 18.33 19.03 12.88
CA ASP A 175 19.19 18.71 11.74
C ASP A 175 18.55 17.59 10.89
N ASP A 176 18.63 17.69 9.57
CA ASP A 176 17.99 16.73 8.65
C ASP A 176 18.41 15.28 8.91
N ASP A 177 19.60 15.07 9.49
CA ASP A 177 20.13 13.77 9.83
C ASP A 177 19.39 13.06 10.99
N TYR A 178 18.57 13.78 11.75
CA TYR A 178 17.87 13.26 12.95
C TYR A 178 16.35 13.25 12.80
N LYS A 179 15.82 13.41 11.59
CA LYS A 179 14.39 13.36 11.34
C LYS A 179 13.85 11.96 11.55
N GLY A 180 12.72 11.87 12.20
CA GLY A 180 11.87 10.68 12.23
C GLY A 180 11.35 10.33 10.82
N PHE A 181 10.58 9.28 10.74
CA PHE A 181 9.95 8.84 9.50
C PHE A 181 8.57 8.24 9.77
N ILE A 182 7.75 8.27 8.73
CA ILE A 182 6.43 7.66 8.71
C ILE A 182 6.47 6.53 7.69
N VAL A 183 5.99 5.37 8.09
CA VAL A 183 5.88 4.21 7.19
C VAL A 183 4.60 4.33 6.38
N GLY A 184 4.69 4.04 5.09
CA GLY A 184 3.55 3.90 4.20
C GLY A 184 3.58 2.56 3.47
N PHE A 185 2.42 1.89 3.42
CA PHE A 185 2.21 0.63 2.72
C PHE A 185 1.53 0.87 1.38
N ILE A 186 2.05 0.26 0.33
CA ILE A 186 1.53 0.35 -1.03
C ILE A 186 1.08 -1.03 -1.53
N ASP A 187 0.46 -1.05 -2.70
CA ASP A 187 -0.03 -2.28 -3.36
C ASP A 187 -1.08 -3.05 -2.53
N CYS A 188 -1.92 -2.29 -1.80
CA CYS A 188 -2.91 -2.85 -0.84
C CYS A 188 -3.98 -3.73 -1.51
N ASP A 189 -4.17 -3.66 -2.83
CA ASP A 189 -5.05 -4.56 -3.58
C ASP A 189 -4.54 -6.01 -3.63
N SER A 190 -3.26 -6.23 -3.33
CA SER A 190 -2.69 -7.57 -3.16
C SER A 190 -3.00 -8.23 -1.81
N TYR A 191 -3.55 -7.49 -0.83
CA TYR A 191 -3.80 -8.00 0.52
C TYR A 191 -4.91 -9.05 0.56
N ARG A 192 -4.88 -9.92 1.58
CA ARG A 192 -6.03 -10.71 1.99
C ARG A 192 -7.02 -9.81 2.71
N ILE A 193 -8.24 -9.76 2.23
CA ILE A 193 -9.29 -8.88 2.74
C ILE A 193 -10.42 -9.71 3.34
N THR A 194 -10.87 -9.35 4.54
CA THR A 194 -12.06 -9.91 5.17
C THR A 194 -13.16 -8.85 5.14
N ALA A 195 -14.26 -9.15 4.49
CA ALA A 195 -15.44 -8.29 4.43
C ALA A 195 -16.23 -8.30 5.75
N SER A 196 -17.16 -7.35 5.90
CA SER A 196 -18.00 -7.24 7.11
C SER A 196 -18.94 -8.41 7.33
N ASP A 197 -19.30 -9.13 6.27
CA ASP A 197 -20.11 -10.35 6.31
C ASP A 197 -19.30 -11.63 6.59
N GLY A 198 -17.97 -11.50 6.78
CA GLY A 198 -17.06 -12.62 7.00
C GLY A 198 -16.50 -13.25 5.73
N SER A 199 -16.92 -12.82 4.54
CA SER A 199 -16.35 -13.29 3.27
C SER A 199 -14.87 -12.92 3.20
N VAL A 200 -14.05 -13.85 2.67
CA VAL A 200 -12.61 -13.69 2.56
C VAL A 200 -12.19 -13.63 1.09
N TYR A 201 -11.44 -12.60 0.75
CA TYR A 201 -10.80 -12.43 -0.55
C TYR A 201 -9.29 -12.64 -0.37
N PRO A 202 -8.72 -13.75 -0.87
CA PRO A 202 -7.30 -14.04 -0.68
C PRO A 202 -6.40 -13.06 -1.42
N SER A 203 -5.12 -13.03 -1.04
CA SER A 203 -4.08 -12.39 -1.84
C SER A 203 -3.94 -13.13 -3.18
N PRO A 204 -3.81 -12.42 -4.31
CA PRO A 204 -3.55 -13.07 -5.60
C PRO A 204 -2.07 -13.44 -5.79
N VAL A 205 -1.19 -12.93 -4.94
CA VAL A 205 0.27 -13.04 -5.07
C VAL A 205 0.94 -13.27 -3.73
N ILE A 206 2.12 -13.87 -3.77
CA ILE A 206 3.03 -14.05 -2.63
C ILE A 206 4.46 -14.00 -3.16
N SER A 207 5.39 -13.50 -2.36
CA SER A 207 6.83 -13.57 -2.61
C SER A 207 7.36 -14.90 -2.07
N PRO A 208 7.84 -15.83 -2.92
CA PRO A 208 8.22 -17.19 -2.48
C PRO A 208 9.34 -17.19 -1.42
N GLU A 209 10.19 -16.17 -1.45
CA GLU A 209 11.33 -16.01 -0.52
C GLU A 209 10.86 -15.67 0.90
N MET A 210 9.64 -15.14 1.02
CA MET A 210 9.06 -14.64 2.27
C MET A 210 7.82 -15.45 2.66
N THR A 211 7.91 -16.77 2.63
CA THR A 211 6.77 -17.64 2.92
C THR A 211 6.90 -18.36 4.26
N SER A 212 5.79 -18.40 5.00
CA SER A 212 5.70 -19.16 6.24
C SER A 212 5.71 -20.68 5.97
N PRO A 213 6.08 -21.50 6.97
CA PRO A 213 6.12 -22.96 6.83
C PRO A 213 4.80 -23.55 6.33
N GLU A 214 3.66 -23.02 6.76
CA GLU A 214 2.33 -23.49 6.37
C GLU A 214 2.10 -23.43 4.85
N TYR A 215 2.66 -22.40 4.20
CA TYR A 215 2.59 -22.31 2.73
C TYR A 215 3.38 -23.43 2.06
N HIS A 216 4.58 -23.75 2.59
CA HIS A 216 5.43 -24.80 2.01
C HIS A 216 4.78 -26.19 2.08
N ASP A 217 4.00 -26.45 3.13
CA ASP A 217 3.32 -27.71 3.34
C ASP A 217 2.11 -27.88 2.39
N HIS A 218 1.34 -26.82 2.19
CA HIS A 218 0.07 -26.88 1.47
C HIS A 218 0.07 -26.21 0.11
N LYS A 219 0.98 -25.23 -0.13
CA LYS A 219 1.07 -24.38 -1.33
C LYS A 219 -0.24 -23.69 -1.69
N ASP A 220 -1.07 -23.42 -0.69
CA ASP A 220 -2.37 -22.76 -0.83
C ASP A 220 -2.29 -21.37 -0.21
N ILE A 221 -2.21 -20.35 -1.06
CA ILE A 221 -2.18 -18.95 -0.65
C ILE A 221 -3.46 -18.51 0.09
N GLY A 222 -4.58 -19.20 -0.15
CA GLY A 222 -5.86 -18.92 0.51
C GLY A 222 -5.85 -19.22 2.00
N LEU A 223 -4.92 -20.08 2.47
CA LEU A 223 -4.76 -20.42 3.90
C LEU A 223 -3.93 -19.38 4.67
N LEU A 224 -3.21 -18.49 3.97
CA LEU A 224 -2.37 -17.51 4.62
C LEU A 224 -3.22 -16.41 5.26
N ASP A 225 -2.88 -16.06 6.49
CA ASP A 225 -3.55 -15.06 7.31
C ASP A 225 -2.52 -14.18 8.05
N GLU A 226 -2.93 -13.49 9.09
CA GLU A 226 -2.06 -12.66 9.92
C GLU A 226 -0.87 -13.40 10.55
N LYS A 227 -0.93 -14.72 10.71
CA LYS A 227 0.19 -15.51 11.26
C LYS A 227 1.35 -15.55 10.27
N HIS A 228 1.03 -15.63 8.97
CA HIS A 228 2.02 -15.49 7.93
C HIS A 228 2.75 -14.15 8.01
N ASP A 229 2.00 -13.03 8.12
CA ASP A 229 2.59 -11.70 8.25
C ASP A 229 3.49 -11.59 9.50
N ARG A 230 3.04 -12.14 10.63
CA ARG A 230 3.83 -12.16 11.88
C ARG A 230 5.11 -12.97 11.74
N PHE A 231 5.06 -14.09 10.99
CA PHE A 231 6.26 -14.88 10.70
C PHE A 231 7.26 -14.06 9.87
N VAL A 232 6.80 -13.45 8.77
CA VAL A 232 7.66 -12.65 7.88
C VAL A 232 8.25 -11.45 8.64
N LEU A 233 7.43 -10.73 9.42
CA LEU A 233 7.90 -9.60 10.23
C LEU A 233 8.97 -10.00 11.26
N ALA A 234 8.98 -11.25 11.72
CA ALA A 234 9.96 -11.73 12.69
C ALA A 234 11.29 -12.14 12.07
N ILE A 235 11.35 -12.39 10.77
CA ILE A 235 12.57 -12.80 10.06
C ILE A 235 13.23 -11.63 9.30
N GLU A 236 12.55 -10.53 9.06
CA GLU A 236 13.03 -9.27 8.48
C GLU A 236 13.64 -8.34 9.55
#